data_06edad3011a49af7ebf5ba6110b9798d
#
_entry.id   06edad3011a49af7ebf5ba6110b9798d
#
_cell.length_a   1.000
_cell.length_b   1.000
_cell.length_c   1.000
_cell.angle_alpha   90.00
_cell.angle_beta   90.00
_cell.angle_gamma   90.00
#
_symmetry.space_group_name_H-M   'P 1'
#
loop_
_entity.id
_entity.type
_entity.pdbx_description
1 polymer ?
#
loop_
_entity_poly.entity_id
_entity_poly.type
_entity_poly.pdbx_seq_one_letter_code
_entity_poly.pdbx_strand_id
1 'polypeptide(L)'
;MKAEDYIAAMMDCPVGANARIVARCVALLGALGLVGWALQSAASPHPAETTMPFGRNPVQTSSQLPVGLILPARLNDTLKVKDLQKGTILEFRVMQDIPLPDRDKIPMKSLVRGSVVNAIKDSDGPGVNIALAFTQIVNKDQNFSTATSLRAIASYMAVRDAQTPLNGIDAGSPAGWANTVQIGGDIRYGDGGPVRNRHRQRVGKGVLGGVLVHVSANPSLGCDGPIKGEDYLQALWVFSSDACGVYGMKEVKLSHSGNSEPVGEFTLHFEKDDMKLDAGTAFLFEVVNLPQAQKR
;
A
#
# COMPACT_ATOMS: atom_id res chain seq x y z
N MET A 1 50.63 -0.39 -8.87
CA MET A 1 49.53 0.30 -9.54
C MET A 1 48.79 1.07 -8.42
N LYS A 2 48.87 2.40 -8.45
CA LYS A 2 48.32 3.26 -7.39
C LYS A 2 46.88 3.60 -7.71
N ALA A 3 46.07 3.82 -6.68
CA ALA A 3 44.62 4.10 -6.77
C ALA A 3 44.25 5.36 -7.60
N GLU A 4 45.20 6.11 -8.05
CA GLU A 4 44.99 7.33 -8.84
C GLU A 4 44.71 7.09 -10.34
N ASP A 5 45.04 5.88 -10.85
CA ASP A 5 44.84 5.56 -12.27
C ASP A 5 43.40 5.12 -12.61
N TYR A 6 42.52 4.99 -11.58
CA TYR A 6 41.11 4.54 -11.75
C TYR A 6 40.09 5.69 -11.96
N ILE A 7 40.49 6.94 -11.63
CA ILE A 7 39.57 8.08 -11.70
C ILE A 7 39.60 8.76 -13.08
N ALA A 8 40.68 8.60 -13.87
CA ALA A 8 40.82 9.23 -15.17
C ALA A 8 40.05 8.51 -16.31
N ALA A 9 39.59 7.28 -16.10
CA ALA A 9 38.88 6.48 -17.13
C ALA A 9 37.35 6.64 -17.14
N MET A 10 36.77 7.46 -16.25
CA MET A 10 35.32 7.67 -16.16
C MET A 10 34.78 8.98 -16.74
N MET A 11 35.65 9.82 -17.36
CA MET A 11 35.22 11.14 -17.83
C MET A 11 35.07 11.31 -19.35
N ASP A 12 35.16 10.23 -20.13
CA ASP A 12 34.96 10.33 -21.59
C ASP A 12 33.87 9.35 -22.06
N CYS A 13 32.59 9.65 -21.72
CA CYS A 13 31.46 9.08 -22.43
C CYS A 13 30.69 10.21 -23.12
N PRO A 14 30.64 10.25 -24.47
CA PRO A 14 29.88 11.27 -25.18
C PRO A 14 28.36 11.00 -25.01
N VAL A 15 27.64 12.03 -24.62
CA VAL A 15 26.19 12.10 -24.57
C VAL A 15 25.66 12.01 -26.01
N GLY A 16 25.04 10.90 -26.36
CA GLY A 16 24.27 10.78 -27.60
C GLY A 16 24.57 9.56 -28.46
N ALA A 17 24.12 8.38 -28.06
CA ALA A 17 23.94 7.26 -29.01
C ALA A 17 22.95 6.22 -28.51
N ASN A 18 22.05 5.85 -29.39
CA ASN A 18 20.91 4.96 -29.30
C ASN A 18 21.11 3.62 -28.55
N ALA A 19 20.07 3.21 -27.87
CA ALA A 19 19.89 2.03 -27.01
C ALA A 19 19.94 0.64 -27.72
N ARG A 20 20.95 0.37 -28.56
CA ARG A 20 21.12 -0.94 -29.23
C ARG A 20 22.51 -1.57 -29.17
N ILE A 21 23.46 -1.07 -28.38
CA ILE A 21 24.87 -1.58 -28.35
C ILE A 21 25.32 -1.99 -26.90
N VAL A 22 24.47 -2.46 -26.04
CA VAL A 22 24.90 -2.95 -24.70
C VAL A 22 24.85 -4.50 -24.58
N ALA A 23 24.72 -5.22 -25.69
CA ALA A 23 24.59 -6.68 -25.66
C ALA A 23 25.85 -7.45 -26.11
N ARG A 24 27.08 -6.89 -26.08
CA ARG A 24 28.27 -7.58 -26.64
C ARG A 24 29.57 -7.53 -25.82
N CYS A 25 29.57 -7.17 -24.56
CA CYS A 25 30.84 -7.12 -23.78
C CYS A 25 30.88 -8.03 -22.52
N VAL A 26 30.15 -9.11 -22.45
CA VAL A 26 30.29 -10.12 -21.39
C VAL A 26 30.38 -11.52 -22.03
N ALA A 27 31.46 -11.78 -22.74
CA ALA A 27 31.83 -13.13 -23.15
C ALA A 27 33.31 -13.17 -23.48
N LEU A 28 34.15 -13.24 -22.46
CA LEU A 28 35.57 -13.70 -22.58
C LEU A 28 36.25 -13.59 -21.21
N LEU A 29 36.16 -14.64 -20.40
CA LEU A 29 37.15 -15.03 -19.38
C LEU A 29 36.58 -16.23 -18.61
N GLY A 30 36.97 -17.42 -19.03
CA GLY A 30 36.57 -18.65 -18.31
C GLY A 30 37.05 -19.92 -18.99
N ALA A 31 38.34 -20.05 -19.21
CA ALA A 31 38.94 -21.34 -19.58
C ALA A 31 40.28 -21.42 -18.89
N LEU A 32 40.38 -22.23 -17.86
CA LEU A 32 41.60 -23.00 -17.44
C LEU A 32 41.37 -23.57 -16.03
N GLY A 33 41.39 -24.91 -15.90
CA GLY A 33 41.42 -25.56 -14.58
C GLY A 33 40.78 -26.94 -14.53
N LEU A 34 41.17 -27.87 -15.42
CA LEU A 34 40.93 -29.30 -15.25
C LEU A 34 42.24 -29.94 -14.80
N VAL A 35 42.28 -30.49 -13.59
CA VAL A 35 43.10 -31.70 -13.25
C VAL A 35 42.46 -32.34 -12.01
N GLY A 36 41.79 -33.37 -12.10
CA GLY A 36 41.85 -34.74 -11.66
C GLY A 36 41.98 -35.01 -10.15
N TRP A 37 41.08 -35.80 -9.67
CA TRP A 37 41.41 -36.92 -8.72
C TRP A 37 40.19 -37.84 -8.67
N ALA A 38 40.36 -39.01 -9.29
CA ALA A 38 39.49 -40.17 -9.13
C ALA A 38 39.88 -40.92 -7.84
N LEU A 39 38.95 -41.10 -6.95
CA LEU A 39 39.02 -42.14 -5.90
C LEU A 39 37.67 -42.87 -5.91
N GLN A 40 37.72 -44.07 -6.46
CA GLN A 40 36.69 -45.08 -6.36
C GLN A 40 36.61 -45.58 -4.91
N SER A 41 35.43 -45.48 -4.33
CA SER A 41 35.10 -46.25 -3.11
C SER A 41 33.80 -47.02 -3.37
N ALA A 42 33.92 -48.34 -3.21
CA ALA A 42 32.88 -49.33 -3.39
C ALA A 42 31.67 -49.04 -2.48
N ALA A 43 30.49 -48.96 -3.07
CA ALA A 43 29.24 -48.83 -2.35
C ALA A 43 28.63 -50.22 -2.11
N SER A 44 28.32 -50.51 -0.87
CA SER A 44 27.46 -51.62 -0.46
C SER A 44 25.99 -51.26 -0.74
N PRO A 45 25.17 -52.20 -1.20
CA PRO A 45 23.75 -51.95 -1.42
C PRO A 45 22.99 -51.99 -0.09
N HIS A 46 22.50 -50.83 0.36
CA HIS A 46 21.44 -50.80 1.38
C HIS A 46 20.05 -50.87 0.71
N PRO A 47 19.09 -51.57 1.33
CA PRO A 47 17.72 -51.68 0.79
C PRO A 47 17.05 -50.30 0.82
N ALA A 48 16.39 -49.99 -0.27
CA ALA A 48 15.63 -48.75 -0.44
C ALA A 48 14.45 -48.75 0.53
N GLU A 49 14.52 -47.95 1.58
CA GLU A 49 13.33 -47.49 2.30
C GLU A 49 12.56 -46.49 1.41
N THR A 50 11.40 -46.94 0.94
CA THR A 50 10.44 -46.11 0.23
C THR A 50 9.82 -45.09 1.20
N THR A 51 10.50 -43.98 1.40
CA THR A 51 9.93 -42.84 2.13
C THR A 51 8.92 -42.16 1.21
N MET A 52 7.64 -42.42 1.47
CA MET A 52 6.57 -41.62 0.84
C MET A 52 6.76 -40.13 1.19
N PRO A 53 6.79 -39.23 0.22
CA PRO A 53 6.80 -37.82 0.52
C PRO A 53 5.43 -37.46 1.11
N PHE A 54 5.33 -37.33 2.43
CA PHE A 54 4.25 -36.59 3.07
C PHE A 54 4.34 -35.16 2.54
N GLY A 55 3.58 -34.87 1.53
CA GLY A 55 3.33 -33.52 1.07
C GLY A 55 2.72 -32.74 2.25
N ARG A 56 3.55 -32.03 3.00
CA ARG A 56 3.08 -30.98 3.88
C ARG A 56 2.54 -29.87 2.96
N ASN A 57 1.23 -29.90 2.70
CA ASN A 57 0.55 -28.70 2.29
C ASN A 57 0.87 -27.64 3.37
N PRO A 58 1.46 -26.49 3.03
CA PRO A 58 1.60 -25.42 4.00
C PRO A 58 0.18 -25.07 4.44
N VAL A 59 -0.15 -25.36 5.69
CA VAL A 59 -1.34 -24.83 6.34
C VAL A 59 -1.12 -23.32 6.33
N GLN A 60 -1.78 -22.63 5.42
CA GLN A 60 -1.82 -21.16 5.41
C GLN A 60 -2.59 -20.75 6.68
N THR A 61 -1.85 -20.49 7.73
CA THR A 61 -2.40 -19.90 8.95
C THR A 61 -2.81 -18.48 8.58
N SER A 62 -4.09 -18.24 8.32
CA SER A 62 -4.60 -16.88 8.16
C SER A 62 -4.51 -16.20 9.50
N SER A 63 -3.50 -15.37 9.72
CA SER A 63 -3.41 -14.52 10.90
C SER A 63 -4.43 -13.40 10.79
N GLN A 64 -5.15 -13.13 11.86
CA GLN A 64 -6.11 -12.03 11.93
C GLN A 64 -5.36 -10.75 12.27
N LEU A 65 -5.66 -9.66 11.55
CA LEU A 65 -5.05 -8.36 11.79
C LEU A 65 -5.66 -7.67 13.01
N PRO A 66 -4.89 -6.83 13.72
CA PRO A 66 -5.41 -6.03 14.82
C PRO A 66 -6.56 -5.11 14.36
N VAL A 67 -7.62 -5.06 15.14
CA VAL A 67 -8.72 -4.09 14.93
C VAL A 67 -8.17 -2.69 15.15
N GLY A 68 -8.59 -1.72 14.32
CA GLY A 68 -8.07 -0.35 14.33
C GLY A 68 -6.78 -0.16 13.53
N LEU A 69 -6.19 -1.22 12.98
CA LEU A 69 -5.02 -1.08 12.11
C LEU A 69 -5.37 -0.32 10.83
N ILE A 70 -4.58 0.69 10.52
CA ILE A 70 -4.75 1.51 9.31
C ILE A 70 -3.95 0.94 8.15
N LEU A 71 -4.59 0.88 6.99
CA LEU A 71 -4.06 0.31 5.76
C LEU A 71 -4.12 1.37 4.64
N PRO A 72 -3.04 2.13 4.40
CA PRO A 72 -2.98 3.07 3.29
C PRO A 72 -2.71 2.33 1.99
N ALA A 73 -3.63 2.41 1.05
CA ALA A 73 -3.52 1.75 -0.24
C ALA A 73 -3.91 2.67 -1.39
N ARG A 74 -3.50 2.33 -2.59
CA ARG A 74 -3.90 3.02 -3.81
C ARG A 74 -4.50 2.05 -4.81
N LEU A 75 -5.39 2.57 -5.62
CA LEU A 75 -5.95 1.88 -6.76
C LEU A 75 -4.87 1.62 -7.83
N ASN A 76 -4.77 0.38 -8.32
CA ASN A 76 -3.78 0.03 -9.35
C ASN A 76 -4.21 0.51 -10.74
N ASP A 77 -5.48 0.31 -11.08
CA ASP A 77 -6.03 0.56 -12.40
C ASP A 77 -7.22 1.52 -12.31
N THR A 78 -7.46 2.30 -13.37
CA THR A 78 -8.63 3.17 -13.43
C THR A 78 -9.91 2.36 -13.44
N LEU A 79 -10.82 2.64 -12.50
CA LEU A 79 -12.15 2.04 -12.42
C LEU A 79 -13.18 2.96 -13.07
N LYS A 80 -13.97 2.43 -14.00
CA LYS A 80 -15.15 3.11 -14.53
C LYS A 80 -16.36 2.66 -13.71
N VAL A 81 -17.06 3.60 -13.11
CA VAL A 81 -18.19 3.32 -12.21
C VAL A 81 -19.27 2.48 -12.89
N LYS A 82 -19.58 2.77 -14.15
CA LYS A 82 -20.57 2.03 -14.96
C LYS A 82 -20.25 0.56 -15.19
N ASP A 83 -18.96 0.18 -15.06
CA ASP A 83 -18.50 -1.19 -15.28
C ASP A 83 -18.48 -1.99 -13.96
N LEU A 84 -18.76 -1.35 -12.83
CA LEU A 84 -18.77 -1.98 -11.51
C LEU A 84 -20.09 -2.72 -11.28
N GLN A 85 -20.00 -4.03 -11.17
CA GLN A 85 -21.14 -4.92 -10.93
C GLN A 85 -20.86 -5.80 -9.71
N LYS A 86 -21.91 -6.31 -9.07
CA LYS A 86 -21.77 -7.26 -7.97
C LYS A 86 -20.81 -8.39 -8.33
N GLY A 87 -19.81 -8.62 -7.46
CA GLY A 87 -18.79 -9.63 -7.65
C GLY A 87 -17.55 -9.14 -8.42
N THR A 88 -17.53 -7.91 -8.96
CA THR A 88 -16.31 -7.33 -9.55
C THR A 88 -15.21 -7.30 -8.51
N ILE A 89 -14.07 -7.92 -8.81
CA ILE A 89 -12.90 -7.94 -7.93
C ILE A 89 -12.11 -6.65 -8.09
N LEU A 90 -11.70 -6.09 -6.97
CA LEU A 90 -10.90 -4.88 -6.90
C LEU A 90 -9.58 -5.15 -6.17
N GLU A 91 -8.47 -4.64 -6.72
CA GLU A 91 -7.15 -4.77 -6.13
C GLU A 91 -6.52 -3.40 -5.92
N PHE A 92 -6.00 -3.23 -4.72
CA PHE A 92 -5.27 -2.04 -4.30
C PHE A 92 -3.88 -2.44 -3.83
N ARG A 93 -2.94 -1.52 -3.92
CA ARG A 93 -1.57 -1.74 -3.50
C ARG A 93 -1.25 -0.95 -2.24
N VAL A 94 -0.78 -1.63 -1.21
CA VAL A 94 -0.26 -0.99 0.01
C VAL A 94 0.92 -0.08 -0.35
N MET A 95 0.91 1.15 0.14
CA MET A 95 1.82 2.20 -0.29
C MET A 95 2.97 2.48 0.65
N GLN A 96 2.95 1.89 1.83
CA GLN A 96 3.96 2.07 2.86
C GLN A 96 4.07 0.76 3.67
N ASP A 97 5.23 0.46 4.24
CA ASP A 97 5.36 -0.61 5.24
C ASP A 97 4.46 -0.30 6.44
N ILE A 98 3.60 -1.23 6.83
CA ILE A 98 2.65 -1.07 7.93
C ILE A 98 3.16 -1.86 9.12
N PRO A 99 3.61 -1.21 10.20
CA PRO A 99 4.10 -1.90 11.39
C PRO A 99 2.96 -2.64 12.10
N LEU A 100 3.23 -3.84 12.56
CA LEU A 100 2.35 -4.63 13.42
C LEU A 100 2.84 -4.59 14.87
N PRO A 101 1.97 -4.80 15.87
CA PRO A 101 2.35 -4.71 17.29
C PRO A 101 3.43 -5.70 17.73
N ASP A 102 3.52 -6.86 17.10
CA ASP A 102 4.48 -7.94 17.36
C ASP A 102 5.86 -7.74 16.71
N ARG A 103 6.14 -6.53 16.16
CA ARG A 103 7.33 -6.14 15.41
C ARG A 103 7.40 -6.69 13.98
N ASP A 104 6.41 -7.43 13.54
CA ASP A 104 6.22 -7.77 12.13
C ASP A 104 5.72 -6.56 11.34
N LYS A 105 5.56 -6.72 10.05
CA LYS A 105 5.00 -5.68 9.19
C LYS A 105 4.28 -6.28 7.99
N ILE A 106 3.27 -5.54 7.49
CA ILE A 106 2.76 -5.76 6.15
C ILE A 106 3.65 -4.96 5.19
N PRO A 107 4.37 -5.63 4.27
CA PRO A 107 5.28 -4.92 3.37
C PRO A 107 4.55 -3.99 2.40
N MET A 108 5.17 -2.87 2.06
CA MET A 108 4.78 -2.06 0.91
C MET A 108 4.65 -2.93 -0.34
N LYS A 109 3.67 -2.63 -1.20
CA LYS A 109 3.29 -3.38 -2.41
C LYS A 109 2.49 -4.67 -2.16
N SER A 110 2.16 -5.03 -0.90
CA SER A 110 1.12 -6.02 -0.63
C SER A 110 -0.18 -5.62 -1.31
N LEU A 111 -1.02 -6.60 -1.67
CA LEU A 111 -2.30 -6.35 -2.32
C LEU A 111 -3.43 -6.40 -1.29
N VAL A 112 -4.27 -5.38 -1.28
CA VAL A 112 -5.56 -5.38 -0.59
C VAL A 112 -6.62 -5.76 -1.61
N ARG A 113 -7.33 -6.86 -1.38
CA ARG A 113 -8.34 -7.41 -2.28
C ARG A 113 -9.72 -7.30 -1.69
N GLY A 114 -10.65 -6.92 -2.54
CA GLY A 114 -12.05 -6.84 -2.21
C GLY A 114 -12.93 -7.04 -3.42
N SER A 115 -14.22 -6.82 -3.23
CA SER A 115 -15.20 -6.94 -4.30
C SER A 115 -16.33 -5.94 -4.16
N VAL A 116 -17.01 -5.69 -5.25
CA VAL A 116 -18.29 -5.00 -5.27
C VAL A 116 -19.34 -5.93 -4.65
N VAL A 117 -19.92 -5.52 -3.55
CA VAL A 117 -21.03 -6.23 -2.87
C VAL A 117 -22.35 -5.96 -3.58
N ASN A 118 -22.56 -4.68 -3.92
CA ASN A 118 -23.77 -4.22 -4.62
C ASN A 118 -23.50 -2.95 -5.42
N ALA A 119 -24.29 -2.72 -6.46
CA ALA A 119 -24.30 -1.51 -7.27
C ALA A 119 -25.76 -1.14 -7.57
N ILE A 120 -26.23 -0.05 -7.00
CA ILE A 120 -27.64 0.38 -7.09
C ILE A 120 -27.68 1.78 -7.72
N LYS A 121 -28.33 1.89 -8.87
CA LYS A 121 -28.63 3.19 -9.50
C LYS A 121 -29.70 3.92 -8.70
N ASP A 122 -29.57 5.24 -8.62
CA ASP A 122 -30.58 6.08 -8.01
C ASP A 122 -31.89 6.00 -8.84
N SER A 123 -33.04 5.96 -8.16
CA SER A 123 -34.35 5.87 -8.81
C SER A 123 -34.68 7.10 -9.63
N ASP A 124 -34.21 8.27 -9.18
CA ASP A 124 -34.65 9.59 -9.70
C ASP A 124 -33.50 10.39 -10.33
N GLY A 125 -32.35 9.78 -10.60
CA GLY A 125 -31.18 10.49 -11.11
C GLY A 125 -30.10 9.60 -11.76
N PRO A 126 -29.04 10.25 -12.28
CA PRO A 126 -27.92 9.54 -12.91
C PRO A 126 -26.94 8.93 -11.89
N GLY A 127 -27.20 9.10 -10.59
CA GLY A 127 -26.30 8.66 -9.52
C GLY A 127 -26.31 7.15 -9.32
N VAL A 128 -25.27 6.66 -8.65
CA VAL A 128 -25.13 5.25 -8.31
C VAL A 128 -24.45 5.07 -6.96
N ASN A 129 -24.95 4.16 -6.16
CA ASN A 129 -24.37 3.71 -4.90
C ASN A 129 -23.63 2.40 -5.12
N ILE A 130 -22.33 2.38 -4.82
CA ILE A 130 -21.48 1.20 -4.94
C ILE A 130 -21.06 0.78 -3.54
N ALA A 131 -21.54 -0.38 -3.10
CA ALA A 131 -21.14 -1.03 -1.86
C ALA A 131 -19.93 -1.94 -2.11
N LEU A 132 -18.90 -1.80 -1.30
CA LEU A 132 -17.59 -2.45 -1.44
C LEU A 132 -17.21 -3.14 -0.12
N ALA A 133 -16.60 -4.32 -0.21
CA ALA A 133 -15.99 -5.01 0.92
C ALA A 133 -14.58 -5.47 0.58
N PHE A 134 -13.63 -5.21 1.48
CA PHE A 134 -12.24 -5.66 1.33
C PHE A 134 -11.92 -6.63 2.44
N THR A 135 -11.57 -7.85 2.06
CA THR A 135 -11.54 -9.00 2.96
C THR A 135 -10.19 -9.71 3.03
N GLN A 136 -9.24 -9.32 2.18
CA GLN A 136 -7.94 -9.99 2.13
C GLN A 136 -6.79 -9.00 1.93
N ILE A 137 -5.66 -9.30 2.60
CA ILE A 137 -4.37 -8.69 2.30
C ILE A 137 -3.42 -9.82 1.94
N VAL A 138 -2.82 -9.72 0.77
CA VAL A 138 -1.97 -10.76 0.19
C VAL A 138 -0.60 -10.20 -0.13
N ASN A 139 0.44 -10.87 0.33
CA ASN A 139 1.80 -10.71 -0.17
C ASN A 139 2.38 -12.08 -0.52
N LYS A 140 3.67 -12.16 -0.90
CA LYS A 140 4.30 -13.41 -1.35
C LYS A 140 4.24 -14.53 -0.30
N ASP A 141 4.36 -14.16 0.98
CA ASP A 141 4.63 -15.09 2.08
C ASP A 141 3.46 -15.17 3.08
N GLN A 142 2.53 -14.21 3.02
CA GLN A 142 1.47 -14.04 4.01
C GLN A 142 0.14 -13.74 3.35
N ASN A 143 -0.92 -14.28 3.92
CA ASN A 143 -2.29 -13.98 3.55
C ASN A 143 -3.10 -13.71 4.82
N PHE A 144 -3.60 -12.48 4.95
CA PHE A 144 -4.41 -12.06 6.08
C PHE A 144 -5.86 -11.98 5.65
N SER A 145 -6.75 -12.65 6.41
CA SER A 145 -8.19 -12.40 6.32
C SER A 145 -8.53 -11.21 7.22
N THR A 146 -9.34 -10.29 6.71
CA THR A 146 -9.69 -9.07 7.41
C THR A 146 -11.07 -8.58 7.02
N ALA A 147 -11.65 -7.67 7.78
CA ALA A 147 -12.75 -6.82 7.36
C ALA A 147 -12.31 -5.38 7.51
N THR A 148 -12.70 -4.51 6.59
CA THR A 148 -12.27 -3.14 6.61
C THR A 148 -13.42 -2.17 6.47
N SER A 149 -13.32 -1.05 7.17
CA SER A 149 -14.07 0.17 6.88
C SER A 149 -13.23 1.14 6.05
N LEU A 150 -13.85 2.11 5.41
CA LEU A 150 -13.17 3.19 4.71
C LEU A 150 -13.15 4.44 5.58
N ARG A 151 -11.96 4.87 5.98
CA ARG A 151 -11.75 6.10 6.74
C ARG A 151 -11.68 7.32 5.82
N ALA A 152 -10.88 7.23 4.74
CA ALA A 152 -10.72 8.33 3.79
C ALA A 152 -10.47 7.81 2.38
N ILE A 153 -10.85 8.62 1.40
CA ILE A 153 -10.52 8.43 -0.01
C ILE A 153 -10.04 9.76 -0.59
N ALA A 154 -9.04 9.72 -1.46
CA ALA A 154 -8.48 10.92 -2.09
C ALA A 154 -8.20 10.68 -3.57
N SER A 155 -8.53 11.68 -4.40
CA SER A 155 -8.24 11.64 -5.83
C SER A 155 -6.75 11.52 -6.10
N TYR A 156 -6.39 10.99 -7.28
CA TYR A 156 -5.02 10.97 -7.76
C TYR A 156 -4.34 12.34 -7.68
N MET A 157 -5.06 13.43 -8.01
CA MET A 157 -4.51 14.78 -7.94
C MET A 157 -4.17 15.20 -6.52
N ALA A 158 -5.07 14.95 -5.54
CA ALA A 158 -4.80 15.22 -4.14
C ALA A 158 -3.60 14.43 -3.62
N VAL A 159 -3.44 13.17 -4.06
CA VAL A 159 -2.27 12.35 -3.73
C VAL A 159 -1.00 12.96 -4.29
N ARG A 160 -1.00 13.39 -5.55
CA ARG A 160 0.15 14.02 -6.20
C ARG A 160 0.53 15.32 -5.49
N ASP A 161 -0.44 16.13 -5.15
CA ASP A 161 -0.22 17.40 -4.44
C ASP A 161 0.39 17.16 -3.05
N ALA A 162 -0.08 16.14 -2.31
CA ALA A 162 0.49 15.78 -1.01
C ALA A 162 1.92 15.19 -1.09
N GLN A 163 2.33 14.72 -2.25
CA GLN A 163 3.70 14.26 -2.51
C GLN A 163 4.62 15.37 -3.04
N THR A 164 4.06 16.51 -3.43
CA THR A 164 4.80 17.65 -3.98
C THR A 164 5.31 18.53 -2.82
N PRO A 165 6.61 18.87 -2.77
CA PRO A 165 7.15 19.77 -1.77
C PRO A 165 6.52 21.16 -1.81
N LEU A 166 6.29 21.76 -0.64
CA LEU A 166 5.73 23.12 -0.51
C LEU A 166 6.55 24.22 -1.19
N ASN A 167 7.88 24.08 -1.19
CA ASN A 167 8.79 25.14 -1.61
C ASN A 167 9.45 24.88 -2.98
N GLY A 168 8.93 23.94 -3.75
CA GLY A 168 9.62 23.46 -4.93
C GLY A 168 10.93 22.74 -4.57
N ILE A 169 11.54 22.11 -5.53
CA ILE A 169 12.92 21.62 -5.38
C ILE A 169 13.80 22.79 -5.78
N ASP A 170 14.26 23.59 -4.81
CA ASP A 170 15.40 24.48 -5.08
C ASP A 170 16.55 23.59 -5.55
N ALA A 171 17.08 23.92 -6.71
CA ALA A 171 18.20 23.19 -7.29
C ALA A 171 19.35 23.16 -6.27
N GLY A 172 19.57 22.01 -5.63
CA GLY A 172 20.61 21.82 -4.63
C GLY A 172 20.13 21.46 -3.21
N SER A 173 18.83 21.57 -2.91
CA SER A 173 18.32 21.08 -1.60
C SER A 173 18.12 19.57 -1.66
N PRO A 174 18.67 18.80 -0.69
CA PRO A 174 18.38 17.38 -0.58
C PRO A 174 16.87 17.13 -0.45
N ALA A 175 16.33 16.18 -1.20
CA ALA A 175 14.90 15.82 -1.14
C ALA A 175 14.40 15.52 0.29
N GLY A 176 15.29 15.06 1.17
CA GLY A 176 15.00 14.82 2.59
C GLY A 176 14.68 16.06 3.43
N TRP A 177 14.83 17.27 2.89
CA TRP A 177 14.55 18.53 3.60
C TRP A 177 13.25 19.18 3.13
N ALA A 178 12.62 18.60 2.14
CA ALA A 178 11.39 19.13 1.57
C ALA A 178 10.19 18.89 2.50
N ASN A 179 9.45 19.95 2.81
CA ASN A 179 8.21 19.84 3.56
C ASN A 179 7.06 19.50 2.63
N THR A 180 6.15 18.62 3.07
CA THR A 180 4.94 18.27 2.33
C THR A 180 3.71 18.44 3.20
N VAL A 181 2.58 18.84 2.58
CA VAL A 181 1.27 18.88 3.24
C VAL A 181 0.57 17.56 3.00
N GLN A 182 0.22 16.87 4.08
CA GLN A 182 -0.57 15.64 3.99
C GLN A 182 -2.03 15.95 3.69
N ILE A 183 -2.74 15.02 3.07
CA ILE A 183 -4.19 15.12 2.82
C ILE A 183 -4.93 15.19 4.15
N GLY A 184 -5.54 16.35 4.47
CA GLY A 184 -6.14 16.65 5.76
C GLY A 184 -5.41 17.77 6.52
N GLY A 185 -4.16 18.13 6.12
CA GLY A 185 -3.50 19.36 6.55
C GLY A 185 -2.31 19.21 7.50
N ASP A 186 -1.92 18.01 7.90
CA ASP A 186 -0.67 17.82 8.65
C ASP A 186 0.54 18.15 7.76
N ILE A 187 1.61 18.67 8.37
CA ILE A 187 2.85 18.99 7.66
C ILE A 187 3.94 17.99 8.08
N ARG A 188 4.52 17.32 7.09
CA ARG A 188 5.72 16.51 7.23
C ARG A 188 6.94 17.40 6.94
N TYR A 189 7.90 17.42 7.85
CA TYR A 189 9.13 18.18 7.73
C TYR A 189 10.29 17.29 7.29
N GLY A 190 10.50 17.19 6.00
CA GLY A 190 11.53 16.35 5.40
C GLY A 190 11.35 14.84 5.63
N ASP A 191 12.34 14.06 5.19
CA ASP A 191 12.38 12.62 5.43
C ASP A 191 12.91 12.33 6.83
N GLY A 192 12.13 11.56 7.62
CA GLY A 192 12.48 11.28 9.03
C GLY A 192 12.19 12.39 10.02
N GLY A 193 11.80 13.59 9.56
CA GLY A 193 11.45 14.72 10.42
C GLY A 193 10.07 14.57 11.09
N PRO A 194 9.70 15.53 11.95
CA PRO A 194 8.43 15.48 12.64
C PRO A 194 7.27 15.71 11.68
N VAL A 195 6.13 15.05 11.98
CA VAL A 195 4.83 15.42 11.42
C VAL A 195 4.09 16.25 12.45
N ARG A 196 3.57 17.40 12.04
CA ARG A 196 2.83 18.32 12.90
C ARG A 196 1.43 18.59 12.34
N ASN A 197 0.43 18.57 13.23
CA ASN A 197 -0.94 18.93 12.86
C ASN A 197 -1.08 20.46 12.70
N ARG A 198 -2.30 20.91 12.29
CA ARG A 198 -2.63 22.34 12.15
C ARG A 198 -2.46 23.17 13.43
N HIS A 199 -2.43 22.53 14.60
CA HIS A 199 -2.14 23.16 15.90
C HIS A 199 -0.65 23.15 16.23
N ARG A 200 0.22 22.78 15.27
CA ARG A 200 1.68 22.63 15.41
C ARG A 200 2.12 21.57 16.44
N GLN A 201 1.21 20.74 16.91
CA GLN A 201 1.52 19.63 17.79
C GLN A 201 2.17 18.51 16.97
N ARG A 202 3.21 17.90 17.55
CA ARG A 202 3.84 16.74 16.93
C ARG A 202 2.92 15.52 17.05
N VAL A 203 2.47 14.99 15.91
CA VAL A 203 1.60 13.81 15.85
C VAL A 203 2.35 12.57 15.38
N GLY A 204 3.57 12.70 14.88
CA GLY A 204 4.35 11.58 14.39
C GLY A 204 5.67 11.98 13.76
N LYS A 205 6.10 11.16 12.80
CA LYS A 205 7.35 11.35 12.06
C LYS A 205 7.20 10.91 10.60
N GLY A 206 7.98 11.54 9.72
CA GLY A 206 8.21 11.06 8.35
C GLY A 206 8.98 9.75 8.36
N VAL A 207 8.71 8.90 7.40
CA VAL A 207 9.45 7.66 7.13
C VAL A 207 9.57 7.46 5.62
N LEU A 208 10.41 6.53 5.21
CA LEU A 208 10.51 6.18 3.80
C LEU A 208 9.13 5.75 3.26
N GLY A 209 8.68 6.45 2.22
CA GLY A 209 7.40 6.17 1.55
C GLY A 209 6.17 6.82 2.21
N GLY A 210 6.28 7.53 3.36
CA GLY A 210 5.12 8.17 3.96
C GLY A 210 5.34 8.71 5.37
N VAL A 211 4.34 8.52 6.23
CA VAL A 211 4.36 9.00 7.62
C VAL A 211 3.93 7.89 8.58
N LEU A 212 4.46 7.95 9.80
CA LEU A 212 3.96 7.20 10.96
C LEU A 212 3.44 8.20 11.98
N VAL A 213 2.14 8.16 12.27
CA VAL A 213 1.48 9.14 13.13
C VAL A 213 0.49 8.46 14.09
N HIS A 214 0.21 9.11 15.20
CA HIS A 214 -0.94 8.77 16.05
C HIS A 214 -2.21 9.23 15.36
N VAL A 215 -3.12 8.30 15.15
CA VAL A 215 -4.41 8.56 14.51
C VAL A 215 -5.34 9.27 15.48
N SER A 216 -5.93 10.37 15.06
CA SER A 216 -6.86 11.14 15.88
C SER A 216 -8.19 10.40 16.02
N ALA A 217 -8.70 10.35 17.25
CA ALA A 217 -10.06 9.85 17.54
C ALA A 217 -11.16 10.83 17.13
N ASN A 218 -10.82 12.11 16.96
CA ASN A 218 -11.77 13.16 16.58
C ASN A 218 -11.35 13.77 15.24
N PRO A 219 -11.74 13.17 14.11
CA PRO A 219 -11.46 13.75 12.81
C PRO A 219 -12.22 15.06 12.64
N SER A 220 -11.60 16.00 11.99
CA SER A 220 -12.16 17.35 11.80
C SER A 220 -13.29 17.42 10.78
N LEU A 221 -13.50 16.40 9.97
CA LEU A 221 -14.46 16.37 8.87
C LEU A 221 -15.03 14.95 8.68
N GLY A 222 -16.37 14.84 8.66
CA GLY A 222 -17.10 13.89 7.83
C GLY A 222 -16.92 12.39 8.08
N CYS A 223 -16.41 11.94 9.20
CA CYS A 223 -16.48 10.54 9.55
C CYS A 223 -17.68 10.26 10.42
N ASP A 224 -18.52 9.36 9.98
CA ASP A 224 -19.60 8.80 10.77
C ASP A 224 -19.01 7.76 11.73
N GLY A 225 -19.08 8.06 13.03
CA GLY A 225 -18.73 7.14 14.09
C GLY A 225 -17.43 7.44 14.84
N PRO A 226 -17.30 6.89 16.05
CA PRO A 226 -16.11 7.05 16.86
C PRO A 226 -14.96 6.25 16.25
N ILE A 227 -13.96 6.95 15.75
CA ILE A 227 -12.69 6.36 15.37
C ILE A 227 -11.87 6.26 16.65
N LYS A 228 -11.50 5.05 17.02
CA LYS A 228 -10.61 4.83 18.15
C LYS A 228 -9.21 5.29 17.75
N GLY A 229 -8.66 6.28 18.47
CA GLY A 229 -7.23 6.53 18.42
C GLY A 229 -6.50 5.34 19.02
N GLU A 230 -5.40 4.95 18.41
CA GLU A 230 -4.53 3.90 18.93
C GLU A 230 -3.28 4.54 19.52
N ASP A 231 -2.76 3.99 20.62
CA ASP A 231 -1.59 4.53 21.33
C ASP A 231 -0.27 4.33 20.56
N TYR A 232 -0.27 3.58 19.47
CA TYR A 232 0.91 3.36 18.63
C TYR A 232 0.86 4.11 17.31
N LEU A 233 2.05 4.38 16.75
CA LEU A 233 2.19 5.06 15.47
C LEU A 233 1.74 4.17 14.32
N GLN A 234 0.83 4.66 13.50
CA GLN A 234 0.26 3.97 12.35
C GLN A 234 0.72 4.55 11.02
N ALA A 235 0.78 3.73 10.00
CA ALA A 235 1.16 4.09 8.65
C ALA A 235 -0.01 4.78 7.94
N LEU A 236 0.15 6.05 7.54
CA LEU A 236 -0.89 6.80 6.84
C LEU A 236 -0.49 7.27 5.43
N TRP A 237 0.72 6.96 4.98
CA TRP A 237 1.26 7.34 3.69
C TRP A 237 1.17 8.85 3.43
N VAL A 238 0.16 9.32 2.69
CA VAL A 238 -0.07 10.74 2.33
C VAL A 238 -1.18 11.40 3.14
N PHE A 239 -1.84 10.65 4.03
CA PHE A 239 -2.95 11.18 4.82
C PHE A 239 -2.48 11.75 6.14
N SER A 240 -3.18 12.79 6.62
CA SER A 240 -2.96 13.36 7.94
C SER A 240 -3.55 12.49 9.05
N SER A 241 -3.14 12.75 10.28
CA SER A 241 -3.58 12.04 11.48
C SER A 241 -5.10 12.06 11.69
N ASP A 242 -5.75 13.12 11.24
CA ASP A 242 -7.20 13.34 11.35
C ASP A 242 -7.93 13.18 10.00
N ALA A 243 -7.28 12.64 8.97
CA ALA A 243 -7.89 12.47 7.66
C ALA A 243 -9.13 11.59 7.71
N CYS A 244 -10.23 12.07 7.15
CA CYS A 244 -11.51 11.39 7.08
C CYS A 244 -12.39 11.91 5.95
N GLY A 245 -13.18 11.04 5.32
CA GLY A 245 -14.08 11.41 4.23
C GLY A 245 -13.43 11.48 2.85
N VAL A 246 -13.94 12.32 1.95
CA VAL A 246 -13.57 12.36 0.54
C VAL A 246 -12.78 13.62 0.20
N TYR A 247 -11.63 13.46 -0.45
CA TYR A 247 -10.72 14.54 -0.81
C TYR A 247 -10.52 14.64 -2.32
N GLY A 248 -10.70 15.85 -2.88
CA GLY A 248 -10.44 16.13 -4.29
C GLY A 248 -11.42 15.52 -5.29
N MET A 249 -12.59 15.03 -4.83
CA MET A 249 -13.66 14.47 -5.67
C MET A 249 -15.02 14.98 -5.17
N LYS A 250 -15.49 16.08 -5.74
CA LYS A 250 -16.72 16.75 -5.30
C LYS A 250 -17.99 15.94 -5.56
N GLU A 251 -17.97 15.14 -6.62
CA GLU A 251 -19.09 14.32 -7.08
C GLU A 251 -19.13 12.94 -6.43
N VAL A 252 -18.24 12.68 -5.46
CA VAL A 252 -18.19 11.40 -4.71
C VAL A 252 -18.47 11.68 -3.24
N LYS A 253 -19.33 10.88 -2.64
CA LYS A 253 -19.63 10.93 -1.20
C LYS A 253 -19.44 9.55 -0.58
N LEU A 254 -18.90 9.53 0.62
CA LEU A 254 -18.88 8.34 1.46
C LEU A 254 -20.22 8.30 2.20
N SER A 255 -21.19 7.51 1.71
CA SER A 255 -22.53 7.43 2.29
C SER A 255 -22.60 6.42 3.46
N HIS A 256 -21.69 5.45 3.50
CA HIS A 256 -21.52 4.51 4.59
C HIS A 256 -20.05 4.10 4.70
N SER A 257 -19.47 4.22 5.89
CA SER A 257 -18.03 3.96 6.09
C SER A 257 -17.70 2.49 6.39
N GLY A 258 -18.65 1.68 6.83
CA GLY A 258 -18.44 0.29 7.24
C GLY A 258 -18.08 0.10 8.71
N ASN A 259 -18.08 1.17 9.51
CA ASN A 259 -17.89 1.12 10.97
C ASN A 259 -19.18 0.75 11.73
N SER A 260 -20.33 0.84 11.08
CA SER A 260 -21.66 0.44 11.56
C SER A 260 -22.24 -0.61 10.63
N GLU A 261 -23.41 -1.12 10.93
CA GLU A 261 -24.08 -2.13 10.09
C GLU A 261 -24.45 -1.60 8.69
N PRO A 262 -24.11 -2.33 7.63
CA PRO A 262 -23.35 -3.59 7.62
C PRO A 262 -21.85 -3.36 7.84
N VAL A 263 -21.30 -3.91 8.94
CA VAL A 263 -19.89 -3.76 9.30
C VAL A 263 -18.99 -4.43 8.25
N GLY A 264 -17.91 -3.73 7.86
CA GLY A 264 -16.96 -4.23 6.86
C GLY A 264 -17.38 -4.01 5.41
N GLU A 265 -18.54 -3.37 5.19
CA GLU A 265 -19.00 -2.90 3.89
C GLU A 265 -19.07 -1.38 3.91
N PHE A 266 -18.47 -0.69 2.96
CA PHE A 266 -18.63 0.75 2.83
C PHE A 266 -19.26 1.11 1.48
N THR A 267 -19.97 2.22 1.43
CA THR A 267 -20.70 2.64 0.23
C THR A 267 -20.22 4.01 -0.23
N LEU A 268 -19.80 4.07 -1.48
CA LEU A 268 -19.54 5.32 -2.20
C LEU A 268 -20.75 5.66 -3.06
N HIS A 269 -21.25 6.87 -2.93
CA HIS A 269 -22.23 7.45 -3.82
C HIS A 269 -21.51 8.30 -4.87
N PHE A 270 -21.80 8.05 -6.14
CA PHE A 270 -21.33 8.81 -7.30
C PHE A 270 -22.51 9.56 -7.91
N GLU A 271 -22.36 10.86 -8.16
CA GLU A 271 -23.44 11.68 -8.73
C GLU A 271 -23.79 11.28 -10.17
N LYS A 272 -22.90 10.55 -10.86
CA LYS A 272 -23.10 10.06 -12.23
C LYS A 272 -22.45 8.68 -12.42
N ASP A 273 -23.05 7.84 -13.24
CA ASP A 273 -22.53 6.49 -13.53
C ASP A 273 -21.37 6.48 -14.53
N ASP A 274 -21.14 7.54 -15.30
CA ASP A 274 -20.01 7.67 -16.23
C ASP A 274 -18.69 8.12 -15.59
N MET A 275 -18.70 8.31 -14.28
CA MET A 275 -17.51 8.69 -13.51
C MET A 275 -16.42 7.62 -13.50
N LYS A 276 -15.22 8.07 -13.13
CA LYS A 276 -14.06 7.19 -12.96
C LYS A 276 -13.35 7.48 -11.65
N LEU A 277 -12.78 6.45 -11.07
CA LEU A 277 -11.71 6.57 -10.09
C LEU A 277 -10.40 6.28 -10.81
N ASP A 278 -9.55 7.27 -10.90
CA ASP A 278 -8.28 7.13 -11.62
C ASP A 278 -7.30 6.21 -10.87
N ALA A 279 -6.45 5.51 -11.64
CA ALA A 279 -5.31 4.81 -11.06
C ALA A 279 -4.49 5.78 -10.19
N GLY A 280 -4.11 5.33 -9.00
CA GLY A 280 -3.44 6.19 -8.01
C GLY A 280 -4.38 6.89 -7.02
N THR A 281 -5.73 6.82 -7.19
CA THR A 281 -6.68 7.20 -6.13
C THR A 281 -6.31 6.47 -4.84
N ALA A 282 -6.18 7.21 -3.75
CA ALA A 282 -5.78 6.69 -2.45
C ALA A 282 -6.98 6.33 -1.58
N PHE A 283 -6.83 5.26 -0.84
CA PHE A 283 -7.80 4.74 0.13
C PHE A 283 -7.10 4.54 1.47
N LEU A 284 -7.72 5.00 2.53
CA LEU A 284 -7.28 4.78 3.90
C LEU A 284 -8.29 3.85 4.57
N PHE A 285 -7.98 2.56 4.57
CA PHE A 285 -8.82 1.56 5.22
C PHE A 285 -8.47 1.45 6.70
N GLU A 286 -9.44 0.99 7.50
CA GLU A 286 -9.26 0.64 8.89
C GLU A 286 -9.81 -0.77 9.12
N VAL A 287 -9.03 -1.63 9.78
CA VAL A 287 -9.46 -2.99 10.13
C VAL A 287 -10.56 -2.92 11.18
N VAL A 288 -11.68 -3.56 10.91
CA VAL A 288 -12.82 -3.63 11.82
C VAL A 288 -13.08 -5.06 12.29
N ASN A 289 -13.74 -5.18 13.43
CA ASN A 289 -14.16 -6.47 13.94
C ASN A 289 -15.53 -6.84 13.35
N LEU A 290 -15.59 -7.93 12.59
CA LEU A 290 -16.90 -8.45 12.19
C LEU A 290 -17.65 -8.96 13.42
N PRO A 291 -18.91 -8.59 13.59
CA PRO A 291 -19.73 -9.19 14.63
C PRO A 291 -19.73 -10.71 14.43
N GLN A 292 -19.30 -11.45 15.44
CA GLN A 292 -19.34 -12.91 15.38
C GLN A 292 -20.80 -13.30 15.16
N ALA A 293 -21.06 -14.03 14.07
CA ALA A 293 -22.38 -14.61 13.86
C ALA A 293 -22.72 -15.40 15.11
N GLN A 294 -23.70 -14.92 15.89
CA GLN A 294 -24.21 -15.68 17.02
C GLN A 294 -24.63 -17.05 16.48
N LYS A 295 -23.91 -18.08 16.87
CA LYS A 295 -24.35 -19.46 16.63
C LYS A 295 -25.73 -19.59 17.28
N ARG A 296 -26.78 -19.56 16.45
CA ARG A 296 -28.14 -19.95 16.84
C ARG A 296 -28.22 -21.44 16.95
#